data_0bf40e600ed82e9cf353ee61257533d2
#
_entry.id   0bf40e600ed82e9cf353ee61257533d2
#
_cell.length_a   1.000
_cell.length_b   1.000
_cell.length_c   1.000
_cell.angle_alpha   90.00
_cell.angle_beta   90.00
_cell.angle_gamma   90.00
#
_symmetry.space_group_name_H-M   'P 1'
#
loop_
_entity.id
_entity.type
_entity.pdbx_description
1 polymer ?
#
loop_
_entity_poly.entity_id
_entity_poly.type
_entity_poly.pdbx_seq_one_letter_code
_entity_poly.pdbx_strand_id
1 'polypeptide(L)'
;MKLVSINTPKGPAVAFYVNGKIFPYAEIAATIGVVAPFSMKELLEGEEKSMEASRKMELNIIEGKIDFAGLDWNAVNMLAPVPQPTSCRDGYAFRQHVAAARRNRGVEMIPEFDEYPIFYFTNHNAIQGPGDIYCMPDHFRQLDFELEAAVVLGKRGRNVKAKDADQYIAGYMIMNDMSARLLQMEEMKLNLGPAKGKDFSTVIGPYMVTPDELESFKVSAKKDHEGNNYNLSMKCWVNGVQVSEGNMADMDWTFAEIIERCAYGADIFPGDVIGSGTVGTGCFLELNGTGKLNDPNYPVQWLQEGDVVEMSIDGLGCLQNTIKKENSDFSILNLKKKQH
;
A
#
# COMPACT_ATOMS: atom_id res chain seq x y z
N MET A 1 -16.61 -5.14 -4.75
CA MET A 1 -15.87 -5.47 -6.01
C MET A 1 -14.39 -5.61 -5.73
N LYS A 2 -13.71 -6.45 -6.53
CA LYS A 2 -12.24 -6.51 -6.58
C LYS A 2 -11.79 -6.13 -7.98
N LEU A 3 -11.01 -5.06 -8.08
CA LEU A 3 -10.51 -4.52 -9.34
C LEU A 3 -9.00 -4.64 -9.43
N VAL A 4 -8.50 -4.94 -10.61
CA VAL A 4 -7.08 -5.10 -10.92
C VAL A 4 -6.68 -4.28 -12.14
N SER A 5 -5.39 -4.01 -12.29
CA SER A 5 -4.82 -3.55 -13.55
C SER A 5 -3.95 -4.63 -14.15
N ILE A 6 -4.09 -4.85 -15.44
CA ILE A 6 -3.32 -5.81 -16.22
C ILE A 6 -2.55 -5.11 -17.33
N ASN A 7 -1.38 -5.61 -17.67
CA ASN A 7 -0.62 -5.10 -18.81
C ASN A 7 -1.12 -5.75 -20.11
N THR A 8 -1.46 -4.92 -21.09
CA THR A 8 -1.88 -5.37 -22.42
C THR A 8 -0.95 -4.77 -23.48
N PRO A 9 -0.99 -5.27 -24.73
CA PRO A 9 -0.23 -4.65 -25.83
C PRO A 9 -0.56 -3.16 -26.07
N LYS A 10 -1.71 -2.68 -25.55
CA LYS A 10 -2.14 -1.28 -25.64
C LYS A 10 -1.80 -0.46 -24.39
N GLY A 11 -1.14 -1.07 -23.39
CA GLY A 11 -0.82 -0.48 -22.09
C GLY A 11 -1.67 -1.03 -20.94
N PRO A 12 -1.60 -0.41 -19.75
CA PRO A 12 -2.39 -0.81 -18.60
C PRO A 12 -3.89 -0.77 -18.88
N ALA A 13 -4.62 -1.80 -18.44
CA ALA A 13 -6.07 -1.88 -18.57
C ALA A 13 -6.70 -2.39 -17.27
N VAL A 14 -7.93 -1.92 -16.98
CA VAL A 14 -8.71 -2.36 -15.81
C VAL A 14 -9.35 -3.71 -16.10
N ALA A 15 -9.45 -4.53 -15.05
CA ALA A 15 -10.20 -5.78 -15.09
C ALA A 15 -10.89 -6.03 -13.73
N PHE A 16 -11.93 -6.84 -13.74
CA PHE A 16 -12.55 -7.40 -12.54
C PHE A 16 -11.83 -8.68 -12.12
N TYR A 17 -11.70 -8.90 -10.82
CA TYR A 17 -11.32 -10.19 -10.27
C TYR A 17 -12.52 -10.82 -9.57
N VAL A 18 -13.12 -11.83 -10.21
CA VAL A 18 -14.35 -12.50 -9.74
C VAL A 18 -14.11 -14.00 -9.71
N ASN A 19 -14.37 -14.66 -8.58
CA ASN A 19 -14.30 -16.11 -8.41
C ASN A 19 -12.99 -16.74 -8.94
N GLY A 20 -11.85 -16.09 -8.67
CA GLY A 20 -10.53 -16.59 -9.08
C GLY A 20 -10.16 -16.33 -10.54
N LYS A 21 -10.97 -15.60 -11.29
CA LYS A 21 -10.77 -15.28 -12.71
C LYS A 21 -10.68 -13.77 -12.93
N ILE A 22 -9.98 -13.39 -13.99
CA ILE A 22 -9.80 -12.02 -14.45
C ILE A 22 -10.72 -11.75 -15.63
N PHE A 23 -11.52 -10.70 -15.54
CA PHE A 23 -12.45 -10.27 -16.58
C PHE A 23 -12.04 -8.87 -17.05
N PRO A 24 -11.35 -8.71 -18.22
CA PRO A 24 -10.97 -7.41 -18.73
C PRO A 24 -12.18 -6.50 -18.87
N TYR A 25 -12.10 -5.29 -18.32
CA TYR A 25 -13.24 -4.35 -18.30
C TYR A 25 -13.77 -4.06 -19.70
N ALA A 26 -12.88 -3.87 -20.68
CA ALA A 26 -13.25 -3.58 -22.05
C ALA A 26 -14.08 -4.69 -22.70
N GLU A 27 -13.75 -5.96 -22.41
CA GLU A 27 -14.51 -7.11 -22.93
C GLU A 27 -15.93 -7.12 -22.37
N ILE A 28 -16.07 -6.85 -21.06
CA ILE A 28 -17.39 -6.82 -20.40
C ILE A 28 -18.19 -5.61 -20.87
N ALA A 29 -17.58 -4.44 -20.95
CA ALA A 29 -18.22 -3.22 -21.43
C ALA A 29 -18.76 -3.36 -22.85
N ALA A 30 -18.03 -4.03 -23.73
CA ALA A 30 -18.45 -4.30 -25.11
C ALA A 30 -19.74 -5.13 -25.17
N THR A 31 -19.94 -6.10 -24.26
CA THR A 31 -21.15 -6.96 -24.25
C THR A 31 -22.42 -6.19 -23.89
N ILE A 32 -22.29 -5.06 -23.18
CA ILE A 32 -23.42 -4.24 -22.74
C ILE A 32 -23.47 -2.87 -23.43
N GLY A 33 -22.60 -2.63 -24.40
CA GLY A 33 -22.60 -1.43 -25.24
C GLY A 33 -22.17 -0.14 -24.51
N VAL A 34 -21.30 -0.25 -23.47
CA VAL A 34 -20.74 0.92 -22.77
C VAL A 34 -19.26 1.13 -23.14
N VAL A 35 -18.80 2.36 -22.99
CA VAL A 35 -17.39 2.71 -23.22
C VAL A 35 -16.59 2.32 -21.97
N ALA A 36 -15.52 1.53 -22.17
CA ALA A 36 -14.61 1.17 -21.10
C ALA A 36 -13.62 2.30 -20.81
N PRO A 37 -13.24 2.52 -19.55
CA PRO A 37 -12.12 3.38 -19.21
C PRO A 37 -10.80 2.76 -19.71
N PHE A 38 -9.85 3.58 -20.13
CA PHE A 38 -8.54 3.11 -20.60
C PHE A 38 -7.63 2.66 -19.45
N SER A 39 -7.86 3.16 -18.22
CA SER A 39 -7.01 2.88 -17.08
C SER A 39 -7.80 2.93 -15.77
N MET A 40 -7.22 2.42 -14.67
CA MET A 40 -7.78 2.55 -13.33
C MET A 40 -7.95 4.03 -12.95
N LYS A 41 -7.02 4.89 -13.32
CA LYS A 41 -7.14 6.33 -13.06
C LYS A 41 -8.39 6.92 -13.71
N GLU A 42 -8.63 6.65 -14.98
CA GLU A 42 -9.82 7.11 -15.69
C GLU A 42 -11.12 6.55 -15.08
N LEU A 43 -11.09 5.27 -14.64
CA LEU A 43 -12.21 4.68 -13.90
C LEU A 43 -12.53 5.47 -12.64
N LEU A 44 -11.51 5.80 -11.85
CA LEU A 44 -11.65 6.55 -10.58
C LEU A 44 -12.07 8.00 -10.84
N GLU A 45 -11.56 8.65 -11.88
CA GLU A 45 -11.95 10.01 -12.30
C GLU A 45 -13.43 10.10 -12.72
N GLY A 46 -14.04 8.98 -13.11
CA GLY A 46 -15.48 8.89 -13.34
C GLY A 46 -16.33 8.85 -12.08
N GLU A 47 -15.70 8.84 -10.91
CA GLU A 47 -16.29 8.88 -9.58
C GLU A 47 -17.43 7.85 -9.41
N GLU A 48 -18.50 8.22 -8.70
CA GLU A 48 -19.63 7.32 -8.38
C GLU A 48 -20.28 6.71 -9.63
N LYS A 49 -20.38 7.48 -10.72
CA LYS A 49 -21.00 7.00 -11.96
C LYS A 49 -20.26 5.79 -12.55
N SER A 50 -18.94 5.85 -12.58
CA SER A 50 -18.11 4.73 -13.08
C SER A 50 -18.13 3.56 -12.12
N MET A 51 -18.14 3.81 -10.82
CA MET A 51 -18.20 2.75 -9.80
C MET A 51 -19.55 2.03 -9.82
N GLU A 52 -20.67 2.74 -9.99
CA GLU A 52 -22.00 2.13 -10.15
C GLU A 52 -22.10 1.28 -11.43
N ALA A 53 -21.56 1.77 -12.55
CA ALA A 53 -21.50 1.00 -13.79
C ALA A 53 -20.68 -0.28 -13.60
N SER A 54 -19.55 -0.17 -12.91
CA SER A 54 -18.68 -1.33 -12.58
C SER A 54 -19.41 -2.36 -11.71
N ARG A 55 -20.15 -1.95 -10.68
CA ARG A 55 -20.96 -2.87 -9.86
C ARG A 55 -21.99 -3.63 -10.68
N LYS A 56 -22.66 -2.96 -11.62
CA LYS A 56 -23.63 -3.62 -12.53
C LYS A 56 -22.96 -4.65 -13.44
N MET A 57 -21.75 -4.34 -13.92
CA MET A 57 -20.96 -5.28 -14.73
C MET A 57 -20.54 -6.50 -13.91
N GLU A 58 -19.99 -6.28 -12.72
CA GLU A 58 -19.62 -7.38 -11.82
C GLU A 58 -20.80 -8.29 -11.50
N LEU A 59 -21.98 -7.74 -11.20
CA LEU A 59 -23.19 -8.53 -10.99
C LEU A 59 -23.54 -9.39 -12.21
N ASN A 60 -23.42 -8.85 -13.43
CA ASN A 60 -23.65 -9.62 -14.66
C ASN A 60 -22.63 -10.77 -14.83
N ILE A 61 -21.36 -10.57 -14.40
CA ILE A 61 -20.35 -11.65 -14.38
C ILE A 61 -20.75 -12.71 -13.36
N ILE A 62 -21.10 -12.33 -12.13
CA ILE A 62 -21.47 -13.25 -11.04
C ILE A 62 -22.71 -14.08 -11.41
N GLU A 63 -23.70 -13.46 -12.06
CA GLU A 63 -24.95 -14.11 -12.49
C GLU A 63 -24.79 -14.93 -13.77
N GLY A 64 -23.60 -15.00 -14.36
CA GLY A 64 -23.33 -15.76 -15.59
C GLY A 64 -24.01 -15.18 -16.83
N LYS A 65 -24.34 -13.90 -16.85
CA LYS A 65 -24.97 -13.21 -17.98
C LYS A 65 -23.95 -12.79 -19.06
N ILE A 66 -22.67 -12.95 -18.79
CA ILE A 66 -21.58 -12.60 -19.70
C ILE A 66 -21.02 -13.86 -20.32
N ASP A 67 -21.04 -13.93 -21.65
CA ASP A 67 -20.43 -15.02 -22.41
C ASP A 67 -18.91 -14.82 -22.56
N PHE A 68 -18.22 -14.88 -21.44
CA PHE A 68 -16.76 -14.80 -21.36
C PHE A 68 -16.27 -15.59 -20.13
N ALA A 69 -15.43 -16.60 -20.35
CA ALA A 69 -15.02 -17.56 -19.31
C ALA A 69 -14.06 -16.96 -18.26
N GLY A 70 -13.59 -15.72 -18.43
CA GLY A 70 -12.54 -15.13 -17.64
C GLY A 70 -11.16 -15.74 -17.91
N LEU A 71 -10.11 -15.01 -17.57
CA LEU A 71 -8.72 -15.43 -17.72
C LEU A 71 -8.19 -15.95 -16.38
N ASP A 72 -7.24 -16.88 -16.42
CA ASP A 72 -6.52 -17.28 -15.22
C ASP A 72 -5.57 -16.17 -14.76
N TRP A 73 -5.38 -16.05 -13.45
CA TRP A 73 -4.45 -15.09 -12.84
C TRP A 73 -3.05 -15.16 -13.48
N ASN A 74 -2.53 -16.38 -13.64
CA ASN A 74 -1.19 -16.59 -14.20
C ASN A 74 -1.11 -16.43 -15.73
N ALA A 75 -2.24 -16.26 -16.40
CA ALA A 75 -2.28 -16.02 -17.84
C ALA A 75 -2.19 -14.54 -18.22
N VAL A 76 -2.19 -13.64 -17.23
CA VAL A 76 -2.12 -12.19 -17.41
C VAL A 76 -0.89 -11.62 -16.70
N ASN A 77 -0.36 -10.55 -17.24
CA ASN A 77 0.70 -9.79 -16.58
C ASN A 77 0.06 -8.75 -15.64
N MET A 78 0.08 -9.05 -14.34
CA MET A 78 -0.52 -8.21 -13.31
C MET A 78 0.32 -6.96 -13.06
N LEU A 79 -0.34 -5.86 -12.86
CA LEU A 79 0.24 -4.59 -12.42
C LEU A 79 -0.24 -4.26 -11.01
N ALA A 80 0.29 -3.20 -10.41
CA ALA A 80 -0.36 -2.57 -9.27
C ALA A 80 -1.82 -2.22 -9.62
N PRO A 81 -2.80 -2.35 -8.71
CA PRO A 81 -4.19 -1.97 -9.03
C PRO A 81 -4.31 -0.53 -9.51
N VAL A 82 -3.50 0.38 -8.96
CA VAL A 82 -3.36 1.78 -9.38
C VAL A 82 -1.91 2.01 -9.82
N PRO A 83 -1.53 1.65 -11.07
CA PRO A 83 -0.12 1.66 -11.50
C PRO A 83 0.49 3.07 -11.57
N GLN A 84 -0.36 4.08 -11.73
CA GLN A 84 0.01 5.48 -11.87
C GLN A 84 -0.91 6.34 -10.98
N PRO A 85 -0.72 6.32 -9.66
CA PRO A 85 -1.53 7.14 -8.78
C PRO A 85 -1.30 8.63 -9.03
N THR A 86 -2.28 9.44 -8.72
CA THR A 86 -2.19 10.91 -8.83
C THR A 86 -1.16 11.46 -7.85
N SER A 87 -1.09 10.88 -6.66
CA SER A 87 -0.01 11.06 -5.68
C SER A 87 0.08 9.81 -4.80
N CYS A 88 1.16 9.68 -4.05
CA CYS A 88 1.30 8.66 -3.02
C CYS A 88 1.80 9.30 -1.73
N ARG A 89 1.09 9.03 -0.66
CA ARG A 89 1.44 9.45 0.70
C ARG A 89 1.45 8.21 1.59
N ASP A 90 2.26 8.27 2.63
CA ASP A 90 2.26 7.25 3.65
C ASP A 90 2.13 7.87 5.03
N GLY A 91 1.27 7.26 5.85
CA GLY A 91 0.92 7.70 7.17
C GLY A 91 1.83 7.15 8.27
N TYR A 92 1.38 7.30 9.51
CA TYR A 92 2.09 6.78 10.69
C TYR A 92 1.06 6.45 11.77
N ALA A 93 0.11 5.54 11.45
CA ALA A 93 -1.12 5.38 12.21
C ALA A 93 -1.05 4.39 13.37
N PHE A 94 -0.03 3.53 13.44
CA PHE A 94 0.08 2.50 14.47
C PHE A 94 1.03 2.89 15.60
N ARG A 95 0.46 3.27 16.75
CA ARG A 95 1.21 3.66 17.94
C ARG A 95 2.20 2.58 18.41
N GLN A 96 1.83 1.30 18.26
CA GLN A 96 2.69 0.17 18.64
C GLN A 96 4.02 0.22 17.88
N HIS A 97 3.97 0.41 16.56
CA HIS A 97 5.16 0.53 15.72
C HIS A 97 6.02 1.74 16.13
N VAL A 98 5.38 2.91 16.27
CA VAL A 98 6.06 4.16 16.66
C VAL A 98 6.75 4.02 18.01
N ALA A 99 6.04 3.49 19.00
CA ALA A 99 6.58 3.26 20.35
C ALA A 99 7.74 2.27 20.35
N ALA A 100 7.63 1.17 19.57
CA ALA A 100 8.71 0.19 19.42
C ALA A 100 9.95 0.82 18.75
N ALA A 101 9.78 1.56 17.67
CA ALA A 101 10.87 2.24 16.98
C ALA A 101 11.59 3.26 17.87
N ARG A 102 10.86 3.96 18.72
CA ARG A 102 11.43 4.90 19.68
C ARG A 102 12.16 4.20 20.83
N ARG A 103 11.50 3.21 21.46
CA ARG A 103 12.12 2.38 22.50
C ARG A 103 13.42 1.74 22.03
N ASN A 104 13.44 1.21 20.81
CA ASN A 104 14.61 0.56 20.21
C ASN A 104 15.80 1.54 20.01
N ARG A 105 15.53 2.85 19.98
CA ARG A 105 16.53 3.93 19.93
C ARG A 105 16.84 4.55 21.30
N GLY A 106 16.21 4.07 22.37
CA GLY A 106 16.41 4.59 23.73
C GLY A 106 15.81 5.98 23.94
N VAL A 107 14.75 6.35 23.19
CA VAL A 107 14.06 7.64 23.34
C VAL A 107 12.59 7.44 23.68
N GLU A 108 12.00 8.41 24.39
CA GLU A 108 10.60 8.38 24.79
C GLU A 108 9.65 8.55 23.60
N MET A 109 8.38 8.15 23.78
CA MET A 109 7.30 8.36 22.81
C MET A 109 7.10 9.85 22.53
N ILE A 110 6.71 10.18 21.32
CA ILE A 110 6.43 11.56 20.89
C ILE A 110 5.01 11.93 21.31
N PRO A 111 4.79 12.92 22.18
CA PRO A 111 3.44 13.35 22.58
C PRO A 111 2.57 13.77 21.39
N GLU A 112 3.15 14.44 20.42
CA GLU A 112 2.45 14.93 19.21
C GLU A 112 1.84 13.80 18.37
N PHE A 113 2.27 12.54 18.55
CA PHE A 113 1.61 11.39 17.92
C PHE A 113 0.14 11.27 18.34
N ASP A 114 -0.16 11.58 19.59
CA ASP A 114 -1.51 11.48 20.15
C ASP A 114 -2.35 12.76 19.86
N GLU A 115 -1.77 13.78 19.22
CA GLU A 115 -2.44 15.05 18.94
C GLU A 115 -2.98 15.16 17.52
N TYR A 116 -2.27 14.60 16.52
CA TYR A 116 -2.66 14.66 15.11
C TYR A 116 -1.97 13.60 14.25
N PRO A 117 -2.62 13.13 13.17
CA PRO A 117 -1.97 12.23 12.23
C PRO A 117 -0.93 12.96 11.38
N ILE A 118 0.11 12.25 10.97
CA ILE A 118 1.16 12.74 10.08
C ILE A 118 1.28 11.84 8.86
N PHE A 119 1.79 12.38 7.77
CA PHE A 119 2.14 11.63 6.56
C PHE A 119 3.37 12.25 5.89
N TYR A 120 4.02 11.49 5.03
CA TYR A 120 5.00 12.01 4.10
C TYR A 120 4.60 11.68 2.65
N PHE A 121 5.15 12.41 1.69
CA PHE A 121 5.00 12.06 0.27
C PHE A 121 6.07 11.06 -0.12
N THR A 122 5.64 9.90 -0.63
CA THR A 122 6.51 8.96 -1.29
C THR A 122 6.42 9.10 -2.82
N ASN A 123 7.28 8.37 -3.55
CA ASN A 123 7.40 8.52 -4.99
C ASN A 123 6.28 7.78 -5.73
N HIS A 124 5.27 8.49 -6.18
CA HIS A 124 4.17 7.91 -6.96
C HIS A 124 4.58 7.39 -8.36
N ASN A 125 5.82 7.65 -8.81
CA ASN A 125 6.38 7.10 -10.05
C ASN A 125 7.09 5.74 -9.84
N ALA A 126 7.26 5.28 -8.61
CA ALA A 126 7.90 4.02 -8.26
C ALA A 126 6.91 2.99 -7.71
N ILE A 127 5.65 3.06 -8.15
CA ILE A 127 4.61 2.11 -7.77
C ILE A 127 4.80 0.79 -8.51
N GLN A 128 4.76 -0.30 -7.76
CA GLN A 128 4.88 -1.66 -8.26
C GLN A 128 3.69 -2.52 -7.80
N GLY A 129 3.44 -3.59 -8.52
CA GLY A 129 2.45 -4.61 -8.18
C GLY A 129 3.08 -5.93 -7.76
N PRO A 130 2.32 -7.05 -7.81
CA PRO A 130 2.87 -8.38 -7.58
C PRO A 130 4.03 -8.70 -8.54
N GLY A 131 5.03 -9.46 -8.10
CA GLY A 131 6.13 -9.92 -8.92
C GLY A 131 7.51 -9.45 -8.43
N ASP A 132 8.46 -9.23 -9.34
CA ASP A 132 9.84 -8.91 -9.01
C ASP A 132 10.01 -7.43 -8.60
N ILE A 133 10.78 -7.18 -7.53
CA ILE A 133 11.20 -5.84 -7.08
C ILE A 133 12.70 -5.70 -7.33
N TYR A 134 13.09 -4.79 -8.20
CA TYR A 134 14.48 -4.55 -8.53
C TYR A 134 15.10 -3.50 -7.60
N CYS A 135 16.21 -3.86 -6.95
CA CYS A 135 16.88 -3.05 -5.95
C CYS A 135 18.34 -2.78 -6.36
N MET A 136 18.78 -1.53 -6.16
CA MET A 136 20.17 -1.13 -6.37
C MET A 136 21.09 -1.68 -5.28
N PRO A 137 22.42 -1.81 -5.54
CA PRO A 137 23.38 -2.37 -4.57
C PRO A 137 23.34 -1.72 -3.18
N ASP A 138 23.15 -0.39 -3.11
CA ASP A 138 23.12 0.33 -1.83
C ASP A 138 21.90 -0.02 -0.98
N HIS A 139 20.78 -0.40 -1.61
CA HIS A 139 19.57 -0.81 -0.89
C HIS A 139 19.81 -2.05 -0.04
N PHE A 140 20.59 -3.03 -0.55
CA PHE A 140 20.91 -4.30 0.15
C PHE A 140 21.77 -4.12 1.40
N ARG A 141 22.28 -2.92 1.66
CA ARG A 141 23.01 -2.68 2.92
C ARG A 141 22.13 -2.90 4.14
N GLN A 142 20.86 -2.52 4.05
CA GLN A 142 19.81 -2.76 5.05
C GLN A 142 18.45 -2.66 4.36
N LEU A 143 18.14 -3.61 3.47
CA LEU A 143 16.87 -3.64 2.76
C LEU A 143 15.78 -4.24 3.65
N ASP A 144 14.61 -3.59 3.69
CA ASP A 144 13.52 -3.93 4.59
C ASP A 144 12.17 -3.84 3.85
N PHE A 145 11.18 -4.50 4.40
CA PHE A 145 9.76 -4.40 4.03
C PHE A 145 8.99 -3.61 5.09
N GLU A 146 7.81 -3.10 4.74
CA GLU A 146 6.84 -2.56 5.70
C GLU A 146 5.44 -3.05 5.38
N LEU A 147 4.86 -3.84 6.30
CA LEU A 147 3.50 -4.38 6.18
C LEU A 147 2.48 -3.30 6.53
N GLU A 148 1.67 -2.92 5.56
CA GLU A 148 0.71 -1.83 5.65
C GLU A 148 -0.59 -2.15 4.92
N ALA A 149 -1.65 -1.41 5.26
CA ALA A 149 -2.82 -1.23 4.42
C ALA A 149 -2.72 0.11 3.68
N ALA A 150 -3.41 0.25 2.55
CA ALA A 150 -3.54 1.52 1.86
C ALA A 150 -4.95 1.73 1.34
N VAL A 151 -5.33 2.99 1.17
CA VAL A 151 -6.56 3.38 0.48
C VAL A 151 -6.23 4.13 -0.81
N VAL A 152 -7.16 4.07 -1.77
CA VAL A 152 -7.15 4.94 -2.93
C VAL A 152 -8.41 5.79 -2.94
N LEU A 153 -8.25 7.09 -3.24
CA LEU A 153 -9.35 8.02 -3.30
C LEU A 153 -10.07 7.93 -4.65
N GLY A 154 -11.39 8.06 -4.62
CA GLY A 154 -12.27 8.04 -5.79
C GLY A 154 -13.04 9.33 -6.01
N LYS A 155 -12.79 10.38 -5.19
CA LYS A 155 -13.47 11.68 -5.31
C LYS A 155 -12.48 12.82 -5.12
N ARG A 156 -12.72 13.91 -5.86
CA ARG A 156 -12.04 15.18 -5.61
C ARG A 156 -12.57 15.84 -4.34
N GLY A 157 -11.68 16.38 -3.52
CA GLY A 157 -12.05 17.13 -2.31
C GLY A 157 -11.03 18.18 -1.93
N ARG A 158 -11.43 19.05 -1.02
CA ARG A 158 -10.59 20.04 -0.35
C ARG A 158 -11.19 20.35 1.01
N ASN A 159 -10.37 20.46 2.04
CA ASN A 159 -10.82 20.70 3.42
C ASN A 159 -11.89 19.68 3.88
N VAL A 160 -11.73 18.44 3.47
CA VAL A 160 -12.61 17.32 3.82
C VAL A 160 -12.46 17.05 5.31
N LYS A 161 -13.58 16.86 6.01
CA LYS A 161 -13.60 16.53 7.45
C LYS A 161 -13.59 15.02 7.65
N ALA A 162 -12.98 14.54 8.73
CA ALA A 162 -12.88 13.11 9.04
C ALA A 162 -14.25 12.41 9.00
N LYS A 163 -15.28 13.00 9.59
CA LYS A 163 -16.66 12.47 9.57
C LYS A 163 -17.25 12.23 8.17
N ASP A 164 -16.70 12.90 7.14
CA ASP A 164 -17.17 12.82 5.76
C ASP A 164 -16.14 12.10 4.85
N ALA A 165 -14.95 11.76 5.38
CA ALA A 165 -13.81 11.35 4.57
C ALA A 165 -13.91 9.92 4.02
N ASP A 166 -14.57 9.01 4.73
CA ASP A 166 -14.75 7.62 4.27
C ASP A 166 -15.44 7.52 2.91
N GLN A 167 -16.34 8.46 2.58
CA GLN A 167 -17.01 8.49 1.28
C GLN A 167 -16.07 8.86 0.10
N TYR A 168 -14.85 9.29 0.37
CA TYR A 168 -13.83 9.57 -0.64
C TYR A 168 -12.98 8.33 -0.98
N ILE A 169 -13.06 7.27 -0.17
CA ILE A 169 -12.32 6.03 -0.37
C ILE A 169 -13.01 5.19 -1.44
N ALA A 170 -12.34 4.95 -2.57
CA ALA A 170 -12.79 4.04 -3.62
C ALA A 170 -12.46 2.59 -3.29
N GLY A 171 -11.35 2.34 -2.60
CA GLY A 171 -10.95 0.99 -2.23
C GLY A 171 -9.74 0.91 -1.32
N TYR A 172 -9.52 -0.30 -0.83
CA TYR A 172 -8.44 -0.71 0.06
C TYR A 172 -7.50 -1.68 -0.64
N MET A 173 -6.22 -1.67 -0.28
CA MET A 173 -5.17 -2.54 -0.84
C MET A 173 -4.15 -2.89 0.25
N ILE A 174 -3.37 -3.95 0.03
CA ILE A 174 -2.14 -4.18 0.78
C ILE A 174 -1.08 -3.22 0.24
N MET A 175 -0.25 -2.68 1.12
CA MET A 175 0.92 -1.88 0.75
C MET A 175 2.17 -2.43 1.43
N ASN A 176 3.28 -2.45 0.68
CA ASN A 176 4.62 -2.70 1.19
C ASN A 176 5.48 -1.47 0.86
N ASP A 177 5.78 -0.66 1.85
CA ASP A 177 6.66 0.50 1.69
C ASP A 177 8.13 0.06 1.83
N MET A 178 8.71 -0.37 0.71
CA MET A 178 10.08 -0.87 0.66
C MET A 178 11.07 0.17 1.17
N SER A 179 11.96 -0.26 2.05
CA SER A 179 12.84 0.63 2.80
C SER A 179 14.30 0.25 2.68
N ALA A 180 15.13 1.17 2.22
CA ALA A 180 16.59 1.06 2.28
C ALA A 180 17.08 1.80 3.53
N ARG A 181 17.14 1.09 4.67
CA ARG A 181 17.28 1.71 6.00
C ARG A 181 18.57 2.49 6.19
N LEU A 182 19.68 2.04 5.60
CA LEU A 182 20.94 2.79 5.69
C LEU A 182 20.80 4.18 5.05
N LEU A 183 20.21 4.26 3.85
CA LEU A 183 19.97 5.52 3.18
C LEU A 183 18.98 6.40 3.96
N GLN A 184 17.87 5.80 4.40
CA GLN A 184 16.87 6.50 5.21
C GLN A 184 17.47 7.13 6.47
N MET A 185 18.26 6.37 7.22
CA MET A 185 18.85 6.88 8.49
C MET A 185 19.86 7.99 8.26
N GLU A 186 20.53 8.01 7.12
CA GLU A 186 21.43 9.11 6.76
C GLU A 186 20.67 10.37 6.35
N GLU A 187 19.64 10.22 5.57
CA GLU A 187 18.79 11.32 5.10
C GLU A 187 18.04 12.00 6.27
N MET A 188 17.54 11.20 7.21
CA MET A 188 16.83 11.70 8.39
C MET A 188 17.68 12.65 9.25
N LYS A 189 19.03 12.57 9.21
CA LYS A 189 19.93 13.50 9.89
C LYS A 189 19.83 14.93 9.36
N LEU A 190 19.36 15.08 8.12
CA LEU A 190 19.18 16.38 7.47
C LEU A 190 17.81 17.02 7.77
N ASN A 191 16.94 16.33 8.52
CA ASN A 191 15.62 16.77 8.95
C ASN A 191 14.67 17.19 7.81
N LEU A 192 14.85 16.62 6.62
CA LEU A 192 13.97 16.86 5.45
C LEU A 192 13.00 15.72 5.18
N GLY A 193 13.17 14.60 5.87
CA GLY A 193 12.40 13.38 5.69
C GLY A 193 13.12 12.36 4.81
N PRO A 194 12.55 11.15 4.65
CA PRO A 194 13.14 10.13 3.80
C PRO A 194 13.05 10.53 2.32
N ALA A 195 14.06 10.18 1.54
CA ALA A 195 14.10 10.34 0.10
C ALA A 195 14.53 9.01 -0.56
N LYS A 196 15.83 8.84 -0.86
CA LYS A 196 16.36 7.62 -1.51
C LYS A 196 16.20 6.34 -0.68
N GLY A 197 15.97 6.50 0.62
CA GLY A 197 15.64 5.39 1.50
C GLY A 197 14.25 4.79 1.28
N LYS A 198 13.35 5.50 0.56
CA LYS A 198 11.94 5.14 0.39
C LYS A 198 11.42 5.25 -1.05
N ASP A 199 12.01 6.10 -1.89
CA ASP A 199 11.45 6.51 -3.18
C ASP A 199 11.65 5.50 -4.33
N PHE A 200 12.28 4.36 -4.06
CA PHE A 200 12.65 3.38 -5.09
C PHE A 200 11.56 2.34 -5.37
N SER A 201 10.69 2.05 -4.40
CA SER A 201 9.62 1.07 -4.57
C SER A 201 8.55 1.20 -3.48
N THR A 202 7.32 1.46 -3.89
CA THR A 202 6.12 1.27 -3.08
C THR A 202 5.25 0.23 -3.79
N VAL A 203 5.02 -0.91 -3.15
CA VAL A 203 4.25 -2.01 -3.74
C VAL A 203 2.84 -1.98 -3.22
N ILE A 204 1.85 -2.00 -4.10
CA ILE A 204 0.43 -2.09 -3.74
C ILE A 204 -0.26 -3.22 -4.50
N GLY A 205 -1.21 -3.87 -3.86
CA GLY A 205 -1.97 -4.95 -4.49
C GLY A 205 -2.55 -5.96 -3.52
N PRO A 206 -2.87 -7.16 -3.98
CA PRO A 206 -2.85 -7.63 -5.37
C PRO A 206 -3.99 -7.05 -6.20
N TYR A 207 -5.05 -6.53 -5.55
CA TYR A 207 -6.21 -5.88 -6.15
C TYR A 207 -6.72 -4.75 -5.25
N MET A 208 -7.50 -3.85 -5.82
CA MET A 208 -8.28 -2.85 -5.10
C MET A 208 -9.61 -3.46 -4.67
N VAL A 209 -9.94 -3.39 -3.39
CA VAL A 209 -11.18 -3.92 -2.80
C VAL A 209 -12.08 -2.76 -2.41
N THR A 210 -13.28 -2.70 -2.94
CA THR A 210 -14.24 -1.62 -2.59
C THR A 210 -14.74 -1.78 -1.15
N PRO A 211 -15.11 -0.67 -0.45
CA PRO A 211 -15.50 -0.69 0.97
C PRO A 211 -16.63 -1.67 1.32
N ASP A 212 -17.59 -1.88 0.40
CA ASP A 212 -18.71 -2.80 0.57
C ASP A 212 -18.28 -4.27 0.82
N GLU A 213 -17.15 -4.70 0.25
CA GLU A 213 -16.58 -6.04 0.48
C GLU A 213 -16.06 -6.23 1.91
N LEU A 214 -15.77 -5.13 2.61
CA LEU A 214 -15.20 -5.15 3.95
C LEU A 214 -16.24 -4.90 5.06
N GLU A 215 -17.50 -4.71 4.74
CA GLU A 215 -18.54 -4.32 5.71
C GLU A 215 -18.68 -5.34 6.86
N SER A 216 -18.50 -6.65 6.57
CA SER A 216 -18.55 -7.70 7.60
C SER A 216 -17.39 -7.67 8.60
N PHE A 217 -16.29 -6.97 8.29
CA PHE A 217 -15.13 -6.80 9.15
C PHE A 217 -15.14 -5.48 9.92
N LYS A 218 -16.12 -4.63 9.66
CA LYS A 218 -16.19 -3.30 10.25
C LYS A 218 -16.32 -3.34 11.75
N VAL A 219 -15.52 -2.52 12.42
CA VAL A 219 -15.55 -2.31 13.87
C VAL A 219 -15.57 -0.81 14.16
N SER A 220 -15.88 -0.45 15.41
CA SER A 220 -15.79 0.95 15.82
C SER A 220 -14.33 1.43 15.82
N ALA A 221 -14.12 2.67 15.43
CA ALA A 221 -12.86 3.36 15.69
C ALA A 221 -12.58 3.42 17.19
N LYS A 222 -11.33 3.65 17.58
CA LYS A 222 -10.96 3.87 18.99
C LYS A 222 -11.72 5.09 19.54
N LYS A 223 -11.84 5.13 20.86
CA LYS A 223 -12.51 6.26 21.54
C LYS A 223 -11.87 7.59 21.10
N ASP A 224 -12.71 8.58 20.83
CA ASP A 224 -12.33 9.94 20.39
C ASP A 224 -11.71 10.01 18.98
N HIS A 225 -11.80 8.92 18.17
CA HIS A 225 -11.44 8.87 16.76
C HIS A 225 -12.66 8.72 15.86
N GLU A 226 -12.60 9.28 14.66
CA GLU A 226 -13.68 9.24 13.66
C GLU A 226 -13.28 8.42 12.42
N GLY A 227 -14.28 7.84 11.76
CA GLY A 227 -14.12 7.09 10.52
C GLY A 227 -14.25 5.58 10.68
N ASN A 228 -14.21 4.89 9.54
CA ASN A 228 -14.32 3.44 9.50
C ASN A 228 -13.03 2.78 9.97
N ASN A 229 -13.18 1.70 10.73
CA ASN A 229 -12.08 0.81 11.11
C ASN A 229 -12.52 -0.64 10.87
N TYR A 230 -11.56 -1.55 10.65
CA TYR A 230 -11.84 -2.92 10.24
C TYR A 230 -10.94 -3.91 11.00
N ASN A 231 -11.55 -4.99 11.48
CA ASN A 231 -10.84 -6.10 12.12
C ASN A 231 -10.28 -7.02 11.02
N LEU A 232 -9.14 -6.64 10.44
CA LEU A 232 -8.45 -7.40 9.39
C LEU A 232 -7.10 -7.85 9.91
N SER A 233 -6.89 -9.17 10.02
CA SER A 233 -5.57 -9.73 10.36
C SER A 233 -4.57 -9.40 9.26
N MET A 234 -3.40 -8.91 9.65
CA MET A 234 -2.29 -8.53 8.78
C MET A 234 -1.10 -9.42 9.07
N LYS A 235 -0.56 -10.11 8.07
CA LYS A 235 0.55 -11.05 8.23
C LYS A 235 1.59 -10.87 7.15
N CYS A 236 2.87 -11.11 7.51
CA CYS A 236 3.97 -11.15 6.55
C CYS A 236 4.85 -12.37 6.76
N TRP A 237 5.27 -12.95 5.65
CA TRP A 237 6.24 -14.05 5.59
C TRP A 237 7.44 -13.62 4.74
N VAL A 238 8.62 -14.05 5.15
CA VAL A 238 9.84 -13.96 4.34
C VAL A 238 10.34 -15.37 4.13
N ASN A 239 10.45 -15.79 2.87
CA ASN A 239 10.83 -17.16 2.49
C ASN A 239 9.97 -18.26 3.16
N GLY A 240 8.67 -18.01 3.28
CA GLY A 240 7.71 -18.92 3.91
C GLY A 240 7.73 -18.94 5.44
N VAL A 241 8.59 -18.17 6.08
CA VAL A 241 8.63 -18.03 7.55
C VAL A 241 7.84 -16.79 7.94
N GLN A 242 6.81 -16.95 8.79
CA GLN A 242 6.04 -15.82 9.30
C GLN A 242 6.92 -14.94 10.20
N VAL A 243 7.03 -13.67 9.87
CA VAL A 243 7.86 -12.70 10.58
C VAL A 243 7.04 -11.59 11.25
N SER A 244 5.82 -11.36 10.79
CA SER A 244 4.94 -10.33 11.34
C SER A 244 3.50 -10.80 11.44
N GLU A 245 2.81 -10.32 12.47
CA GLU A 245 1.36 -10.44 12.65
C GLU A 245 0.83 -9.22 13.40
N GLY A 246 -0.23 -8.63 12.88
CA GLY A 246 -0.93 -7.50 13.47
C GLY A 246 -2.38 -7.42 13.00
N ASN A 247 -3.04 -6.32 13.28
CA ASN A 247 -4.44 -6.13 12.90
C ASN A 247 -4.69 -4.67 12.48
N MET A 248 -5.45 -4.45 11.41
CA MET A 248 -5.80 -3.11 10.97
C MET A 248 -6.62 -2.35 12.02
N ALA A 249 -7.40 -3.05 12.87
CA ALA A 249 -8.14 -2.44 13.96
C ALA A 249 -7.25 -1.76 15.02
N ASP A 250 -5.94 -2.09 15.03
CA ASP A 250 -4.98 -1.47 15.94
C ASP A 250 -4.54 -0.05 15.50
N MET A 251 -4.97 0.42 14.34
CA MET A 251 -4.75 1.82 13.94
C MET A 251 -5.24 2.78 15.03
N ASP A 252 -4.40 3.70 15.42
CA ASP A 252 -4.78 4.80 16.33
C ASP A 252 -5.40 5.94 15.53
N TRP A 253 -4.83 6.28 14.38
CA TRP A 253 -5.41 7.23 13.44
C TRP A 253 -6.13 6.50 12.31
N THR A 254 -7.42 6.80 12.09
CA THR A 254 -8.18 6.22 10.98
C THR A 254 -7.76 6.80 9.64
N PHE A 255 -8.05 6.10 8.54
CA PHE A 255 -7.86 6.69 7.21
C PHE A 255 -8.66 7.98 7.00
N ALA A 256 -9.83 8.09 7.62
CA ALA A 256 -10.65 9.30 7.57
C ALA A 256 -9.92 10.52 8.15
N GLU A 257 -9.25 10.36 9.29
CA GLU A 257 -8.47 11.41 9.94
C GLU A 257 -7.20 11.75 9.15
N ILE A 258 -6.54 10.76 8.57
CA ILE A 258 -5.40 10.99 7.68
C ILE A 258 -5.84 11.75 6.41
N ILE A 259 -6.99 11.41 5.83
CA ILE A 259 -7.55 12.13 4.68
C ILE A 259 -7.90 13.58 5.05
N GLU A 260 -8.51 13.83 6.22
CA GLU A 260 -8.73 15.20 6.70
C GLU A 260 -7.42 16.00 6.74
N ARG A 261 -6.35 15.39 7.29
CA ARG A 261 -5.03 16.01 7.34
C ARG A 261 -4.46 16.29 5.95
N CYS A 262 -4.60 15.35 5.01
CA CYS A 262 -4.16 15.49 3.62
C CYS A 262 -4.92 16.59 2.88
N ALA A 263 -6.22 16.72 3.14
CA ALA A 263 -7.11 17.65 2.44
C ALA A 263 -7.08 19.08 3.00
N TYR A 264 -6.44 19.29 4.15
CA TYR A 264 -6.38 20.62 4.78
C TYR A 264 -5.59 21.60 3.91
N GLY A 265 -6.29 22.60 3.37
CA GLY A 265 -5.70 23.63 2.51
C GLY A 265 -5.19 23.14 1.14
N ALA A 266 -5.36 21.84 0.83
CA ALA A 266 -4.91 21.23 -0.42
C ALA A 266 -6.03 20.45 -1.09
N ASP A 267 -5.98 20.32 -2.41
CA ASP A 267 -6.88 19.44 -3.15
C ASP A 267 -6.38 18.00 -3.05
N ILE A 268 -7.31 17.07 -2.86
CA ILE A 268 -7.14 15.63 -3.04
C ILE A 268 -7.92 15.20 -4.27
N PHE A 269 -7.44 14.16 -4.95
CA PHE A 269 -7.97 13.76 -6.25
C PHE A 269 -8.24 12.25 -6.32
N PRO A 270 -9.15 11.82 -7.23
CA PRO A 270 -9.23 10.42 -7.61
C PRO A 270 -7.86 9.87 -7.99
N GLY A 271 -7.54 8.67 -7.49
CA GLY A 271 -6.24 8.04 -7.72
C GLY A 271 -5.13 8.45 -6.75
N ASP A 272 -5.36 9.36 -5.79
CA ASP A 272 -4.44 9.55 -4.66
C ASP A 272 -4.40 8.28 -3.82
N VAL A 273 -3.21 7.76 -3.54
CA VAL A 273 -2.98 6.60 -2.66
C VAL A 273 -2.43 7.08 -1.32
N ILE A 274 -2.95 6.51 -0.24
CA ILE A 274 -2.53 6.84 1.13
C ILE A 274 -2.30 5.54 1.89
N GLY A 275 -1.06 5.30 2.34
CA GLY A 275 -0.69 4.22 3.23
C GLY A 275 -1.03 4.50 4.69
N SER A 276 -1.21 3.44 5.46
CA SER A 276 -1.51 3.50 6.89
C SER A 276 -0.30 3.81 7.75
N GLY A 277 0.89 3.61 7.21
CA GLY A 277 2.08 3.37 8.00
C GLY A 277 2.15 1.93 8.49
N THR A 278 3.34 1.53 8.88
CA THR A 278 3.68 0.15 9.26
C THR A 278 2.89 -0.32 10.49
N VAL A 279 2.25 -1.48 10.41
CA VAL A 279 1.66 -2.15 11.58
C VAL A 279 2.74 -2.56 12.59
N GLY A 280 2.39 -2.68 13.88
CA GLY A 280 3.32 -3.19 14.89
C GLY A 280 3.92 -4.54 14.49
N THR A 281 5.22 -4.70 14.61
CA THR A 281 6.04 -5.83 14.12
C THR A 281 6.21 -5.90 12.60
N GLY A 282 5.69 -4.94 11.86
CA GLY A 282 5.54 -4.97 10.41
C GLY A 282 6.82 -4.77 9.60
N CYS A 283 8.01 -4.71 10.22
CA CYS A 283 9.28 -4.56 9.51
C CYS A 283 10.47 -5.16 10.26
N PHE A 284 11.54 -5.50 9.55
CA PHE A 284 12.76 -6.01 10.18
C PHE A 284 13.45 -4.97 11.06
N LEU A 285 13.37 -3.68 10.74
CA LEU A 285 13.97 -2.65 11.60
C LEU A 285 13.42 -2.72 13.03
N GLU A 286 12.09 -2.86 13.18
CA GLU A 286 11.44 -3.00 14.48
C GLU A 286 11.82 -4.32 15.15
N LEU A 287 11.73 -5.43 14.41
CA LEU A 287 12.04 -6.79 14.92
C LEU A 287 13.49 -6.90 15.38
N ASN A 288 14.43 -6.40 14.58
CA ASN A 288 15.85 -6.38 14.90
C ASN A 288 16.15 -5.57 16.16
N GLY A 289 15.55 -4.38 16.27
CA GLY A 289 15.75 -3.51 17.44
C GLY A 289 15.17 -4.14 18.72
N THR A 290 13.95 -4.67 18.64
CA THR A 290 13.30 -5.36 19.76
C THR A 290 14.04 -6.64 20.13
N GLY A 291 14.48 -7.42 19.14
CA GLY A 291 15.27 -8.63 19.35
C GLY A 291 16.58 -8.35 20.09
N LYS A 292 17.32 -7.32 19.68
CA LYS A 292 18.57 -6.92 20.34
C LYS A 292 18.39 -6.38 21.75
N LEU A 293 17.27 -5.75 22.05
CA LEU A 293 16.97 -5.34 23.44
C LEU A 293 16.75 -6.55 24.36
N ASN A 294 16.18 -7.62 23.81
CA ASN A 294 15.88 -8.85 24.58
C ASN A 294 17.09 -9.80 24.62
N ASP A 295 17.87 -9.87 23.54
CA ASP A 295 19.06 -10.71 23.43
C ASP A 295 20.17 -9.96 22.64
N PRO A 296 21.28 -9.59 23.29
CA PRO A 296 22.41 -8.93 22.60
C PRO A 296 22.98 -9.73 21.41
N ASN A 297 22.78 -11.04 21.38
CA ASN A 297 23.22 -11.94 20.30
C ASN A 297 22.15 -12.15 19.22
N TYR A 298 21.00 -11.46 19.29
CA TYR A 298 19.93 -11.60 18.32
C TYR A 298 20.45 -11.44 16.88
N PRO A 299 20.18 -12.41 15.97
CA PRO A 299 20.64 -12.35 14.60
C PRO A 299 19.84 -11.30 13.82
N VAL A 300 20.51 -10.20 13.47
CA VAL A 300 19.90 -9.13 12.65
C VAL A 300 19.61 -9.67 11.25
N GLN A 301 18.41 -9.39 10.75
CA GLN A 301 17.93 -9.80 9.44
C GLN A 301 17.64 -8.59 8.56
N TRP A 302 17.98 -8.71 7.28
CA TRP A 302 17.63 -7.77 6.23
C TRP A 302 17.34 -8.56 4.96
N LEU A 303 16.46 -8.04 4.11
CA LEU A 303 16.14 -8.69 2.84
C LEU A 303 17.40 -8.79 1.93
N GLN A 304 17.50 -9.89 1.23
CA GLN A 304 18.58 -10.21 0.30
C GLN A 304 18.02 -10.51 -1.09
N GLU A 305 18.90 -10.53 -2.09
CA GLU A 305 18.53 -10.99 -3.43
C GLU A 305 18.00 -12.41 -3.39
N GLY A 306 16.86 -12.65 -4.04
CA GLY A 306 16.16 -13.93 -4.09
C GLY A 306 15.13 -14.12 -2.98
N ASP A 307 15.11 -13.28 -1.95
CA ASP A 307 14.08 -13.37 -0.91
C ASP A 307 12.69 -13.14 -1.47
N VAL A 308 11.73 -13.91 -0.95
CA VAL A 308 10.31 -13.80 -1.27
C VAL A 308 9.59 -13.21 -0.08
N VAL A 309 8.99 -12.04 -0.27
CA VAL A 309 8.14 -11.36 0.72
C VAL A 309 6.69 -11.63 0.35
N GLU A 310 5.93 -12.20 1.26
CA GLU A 310 4.50 -12.44 1.11
C GLU A 310 3.75 -11.70 2.21
N MET A 311 2.75 -10.91 1.83
CA MET A 311 1.88 -10.17 2.73
C MET A 311 0.43 -10.56 2.52
N SER A 312 -0.30 -10.80 3.59
CA SER A 312 -1.73 -11.11 3.55
C SER A 312 -2.48 -10.22 4.51
N ILE A 313 -3.58 -9.65 4.03
CA ILE A 313 -4.55 -8.95 4.87
C ILE A 313 -5.93 -9.54 4.59
N ASP A 314 -6.68 -9.88 5.65
CA ASP A 314 -8.02 -10.42 5.52
C ASP A 314 -8.89 -9.52 4.63
N GLY A 315 -9.65 -10.11 3.72
CA GLY A 315 -10.46 -9.37 2.74
C GLY A 315 -9.68 -8.70 1.60
N LEU A 316 -8.40 -8.35 1.80
CA LEU A 316 -7.56 -7.69 0.79
C LEU A 316 -6.68 -8.64 -0.03
N GLY A 317 -6.59 -9.91 0.36
CA GLY A 317 -5.87 -10.94 -0.39
C GLY A 317 -4.43 -11.15 0.04
N CYS A 318 -3.59 -11.58 -0.92
CA CYS A 318 -2.19 -11.90 -0.70
C CYS A 318 -1.32 -11.25 -1.79
N LEU A 319 -0.34 -10.47 -1.39
CA LEU A 319 0.64 -9.78 -2.23
C LEU A 319 2.00 -10.45 -2.07
N GLN A 320 2.58 -10.94 -3.17
CA GLN A 320 3.87 -11.63 -3.14
C GLN A 320 4.86 -10.94 -4.08
N ASN A 321 6.08 -10.76 -3.59
CA ASN A 321 7.17 -10.16 -4.34
C ASN A 321 8.47 -10.93 -4.14
N THR A 322 9.30 -10.98 -5.20
CA THR A 322 10.65 -11.53 -5.15
C THR A 322 11.66 -10.39 -5.27
N ILE A 323 12.60 -10.32 -4.36
CA ILE A 323 13.67 -9.32 -4.36
C ILE A 323 14.71 -9.67 -5.44
N LYS A 324 14.98 -8.75 -6.34
CA LYS A 324 15.97 -8.87 -7.41
C LYS A 324 16.99 -7.75 -7.31
N LYS A 325 18.21 -8.05 -7.72
CA LYS A 325 19.24 -7.04 -7.82
C LYS A 325 19.29 -6.45 -9.22
N GLU A 326 19.38 -5.12 -9.32
CA GLU A 326 19.66 -4.44 -10.59
C GLU A 326 21.03 -4.84 -11.12
N ASN A 327 21.13 -5.01 -12.43
CA ASN A 327 22.39 -5.26 -13.10
C ASN A 327 23.20 -3.96 -13.21
N SER A 328 23.62 -3.44 -12.06
CA SER A 328 24.36 -2.19 -11.93
C SER A 328 25.27 -2.24 -10.71
N ASP A 329 26.44 -1.64 -10.81
CA ASP A 329 27.38 -1.39 -9.71
C ASP A 329 27.36 0.06 -9.22
N PHE A 330 26.41 0.88 -9.76
CA PHE A 330 26.26 2.27 -9.39
C PHE A 330 25.85 2.40 -7.91
N SER A 331 26.62 3.20 -7.15
CA SER A 331 26.42 3.44 -5.73
C SER A 331 26.40 4.94 -5.44
N ILE A 332 25.29 5.44 -4.89
CA ILE A 332 25.21 6.84 -4.45
C ILE A 332 26.00 7.08 -3.15
N LEU A 333 26.22 6.04 -2.34
CA LEU A 333 27.09 6.12 -1.16
C LEU A 333 28.52 6.45 -1.53
N ASN A 334 28.99 5.99 -2.69
CA ASN A 334 30.33 6.30 -3.21
C ASN A 334 30.47 7.75 -3.72
N LEU A 335 29.35 8.46 -3.93
CA LEU A 335 29.34 9.85 -4.37
C LEU A 335 29.50 10.87 -3.23
N LYS A 336 29.53 10.40 -1.99
CA LYS A 336 29.70 11.29 -0.82
C LYS A 336 30.99 12.09 -0.93
N LYS A 337 30.88 13.41 -0.79
CA LYS A 337 32.06 14.27 -0.72
C LYS A 337 32.81 13.99 0.58
N LYS A 338 34.13 13.92 0.49
CA LYS A 338 34.97 13.84 1.70
C LYS A 338 34.84 15.16 2.46
N GLN A 339 34.74 15.08 3.79
CA GLN A 339 34.94 16.25 4.63
C GLN A 339 36.41 16.67 4.49
N HIS A 340 36.63 17.91 4.17
CA HIS A 340 37.96 18.54 4.14
C HIS A 340 38.36 18.97 5.53
#